data_4c7651dae849d2542cd2a82f6bcd49e4
#
_entry.id   4c7651dae849d2542cd2a82f6bcd49e4
#
_cell.length_a   1.000
_cell.length_b   1.000
_cell.length_c   1.000
_cell.angle_alpha   90.00
_cell.angle_beta   90.00
_cell.angle_gamma   90.00
#
_symmetry.space_group_name_H-M   'P 1'
#
loop_
_entity.id
_entity.type
_entity.pdbx_description
1 polymer ?
#
loop_
_entity_poly.entity_id
_entity_poly.type
_entity_poly.pdbx_seq_one_letter_code
_entity_poly.pdbx_strand_id
1 'polypeptide(L)'
;MRAIMLKHLALGICGAVVWVASLLASQAVPARPASLAADVDRVFAKWTSSTPGCAVGVAIGGKPVLTKAYGMADLEHDAPNTPETIFEAGSVAKQFTAMAVLLLAKDGALSIDDPVRKYIPELPDYGVPLTIRQMLNHTSGLRDWGSVASIAGWPRTTREYTHAHVLEIVSKQKALNFPPGTQWSYSNTGFNLAAILVSRVSGMSFAEFSKQRLFAPLGMTHTSWRDDHTRIVKGRAIAYSEEKDGYHIAMPFENVHGNGGLLTTVGDLLKWNENYVTPVVGNAAIAAEQGKAGHYNDGRALEYGLGLFVGDRRGVHNIYHSGSTAGYRAHLNRFPAAHTSVAVLCNVSSGDATRAANTVSDLYLAGRQKPATAAAPPAAQAPAMMPAPTATQLGELAGSYWSDEAEVALDAAVDQGKLVIKRRPDATMVLTAIEKDTFRGSLGTITFRRDAAGTVNSLSIKQDRVWDLRFARQP
;
A
#
# COMPACT_ATOMS: atom_id res chain seq x y z
N MET A 1 19.28 76.80 56.05
CA MET A 1 19.55 78.09 55.30
C MET A 1 19.04 77.92 53.87
N ARG A 2 18.05 78.78 53.53
CA ARG A 2 17.62 79.26 52.20
C ARG A 2 17.47 78.21 51.11
N ALA A 3 16.28 77.78 50.69
CA ALA A 3 15.26 78.45 49.84
C ALA A 3 15.85 79.00 48.51
N ILE A 4 15.40 78.44 47.38
CA ILE A 4 14.93 79.24 46.23
C ILE A 4 13.97 78.34 45.37
N MET A 5 12.75 78.88 45.24
CA MET A 5 11.72 78.45 44.27
C MET A 5 12.13 78.82 42.84
N LEU A 6 11.79 77.99 41.86
CA LEU A 6 11.35 78.54 40.57
C LEU A 6 10.29 77.60 39.92
N LYS A 7 9.17 78.24 39.62
CA LYS A 7 8.03 77.78 38.85
C LYS A 7 8.37 77.75 37.38
N HIS A 8 7.95 76.72 36.62
CA HIS A 8 7.43 76.89 35.24
C HIS A 8 6.62 75.67 34.85
N LEU A 9 5.41 75.92 34.62
CA LEU A 9 4.49 75.86 33.50
C LEU A 9 4.32 74.44 32.87
N ALA A 10 3.08 73.95 33.10
CA ALA A 10 2.53 72.75 32.45
C ALA A 10 2.26 73.01 30.96
N LEU A 11 2.61 72.03 30.11
CA LEU A 11 1.94 71.81 28.83
C LEU A 11 1.51 70.34 28.78
N GLY A 12 0.21 70.12 28.84
CA GLY A 12 -0.41 68.80 28.69
C GLY A 12 -0.35 68.38 27.24
N ILE A 13 0.18 67.21 27.01
CA ILE A 13 -0.03 66.47 25.76
C ILE A 13 -0.87 65.21 26.11
N CYS A 14 -2.17 65.26 25.78
CA CYS A 14 -3.03 64.11 25.77
C CYS A 14 -2.61 63.19 24.64
N GLY A 15 -1.83 62.15 24.94
CA GLY A 15 -1.60 61.05 24.06
C GLY A 15 -2.74 60.07 24.12
N ALA A 16 -3.62 60.09 23.13
CA ALA A 16 -4.64 59.07 22.94
C ALA A 16 -3.99 57.74 22.57
N VAL A 17 -3.94 56.79 23.50
CA VAL A 17 -3.54 55.40 23.23
C VAL A 17 -4.72 54.73 22.53
N VAL A 18 -4.63 54.61 21.20
CA VAL A 18 -5.54 53.83 20.39
C VAL A 18 -5.19 52.35 20.60
N TRP A 19 -5.97 51.66 21.40
CA TRP A 19 -5.97 50.19 21.45
C TRP A 19 -6.55 49.66 20.15
N VAL A 20 -5.71 49.21 19.21
CA VAL A 20 -6.14 48.39 18.09
C VAL A 20 -6.37 46.99 18.66
N ALA A 21 -7.60 46.71 19.02
CA ALA A 21 -8.07 45.35 19.27
C ALA A 21 -8.10 44.62 17.96
N SER A 22 -7.06 43.83 17.70
CA SER A 22 -7.03 42.85 16.61
C SER A 22 -8.07 41.78 16.88
N LEU A 23 -9.29 41.97 16.36
CA LEU A 23 -10.33 40.95 16.26
C LEU A 23 -9.75 39.86 15.33
N LEU A 24 -9.12 38.84 15.92
CA LEU A 24 -8.97 37.52 15.29
C LEU A 24 -10.39 36.99 15.09
N ALA A 25 -10.97 37.30 13.95
CA ALA A 25 -12.19 36.65 13.50
C ALA A 25 -11.86 35.17 13.34
N SER A 26 -12.17 34.37 14.34
CA SER A 26 -12.30 32.94 14.20
C SER A 26 -13.29 32.73 13.05
N GLN A 27 -12.75 32.39 11.86
CA GLN A 27 -13.60 32.00 10.75
C GLN A 27 -14.30 30.71 11.17
N ALA A 28 -15.54 30.84 11.63
CA ALA A 28 -16.43 29.72 11.85
C ALA A 28 -16.45 28.90 10.55
N VAL A 29 -16.04 27.65 10.62
CA VAL A 29 -16.19 26.70 9.51
C VAL A 29 -17.66 26.71 9.14
N PRO A 30 -18.05 27.12 7.92
CA PRO A 30 -19.46 27.21 7.57
C PRO A 30 -20.10 25.82 7.77
N ALA A 31 -21.22 25.78 8.49
CA ALA A 31 -22.02 24.57 8.65
C ALA A 31 -22.36 24.06 7.23
N ARG A 32 -21.75 22.96 6.82
CA ARG A 32 -21.94 22.39 5.48
C ARG A 32 -23.33 21.78 5.39
N PRO A 33 -24.09 22.09 4.31
CA PRO A 33 -25.50 21.76 4.22
C PRO A 33 -25.75 20.24 4.20
N ALA A 34 -26.94 19.83 4.61
CA ALA A 34 -27.47 18.46 4.53
C ALA A 34 -27.31 17.83 3.13
N SER A 35 -27.12 18.63 2.09
CA SER A 35 -26.81 18.24 0.72
C SER A 35 -25.52 17.39 0.58
N LEU A 36 -24.42 17.71 1.31
CA LEU A 36 -23.16 16.95 1.19
C LEU A 36 -23.27 15.53 1.74
N ALA A 37 -24.01 15.34 2.83
CA ALA A 37 -24.24 13.99 3.35
C ALA A 37 -25.05 13.14 2.36
N ALA A 38 -26.07 13.73 1.71
CA ALA A 38 -26.85 13.09 0.67
C ALA A 38 -26.02 12.82 -0.60
N ASP A 39 -25.07 13.70 -0.93
CA ASP A 39 -24.12 13.46 -2.05
C ASP A 39 -23.23 12.26 -1.76
N VAL A 40 -22.74 12.11 -0.52
CA VAL A 40 -21.98 10.91 -0.09
C VAL A 40 -22.87 9.68 -0.14
N ASP A 41 -24.14 9.73 0.31
CA ASP A 41 -25.05 8.60 0.24
C ASP A 41 -25.20 8.09 -1.20
N ARG A 42 -25.24 8.99 -2.20
CA ARG A 42 -25.28 8.60 -3.63
C ARG A 42 -24.03 7.84 -4.09
N VAL A 43 -22.86 8.15 -3.54
CA VAL A 43 -21.61 7.42 -3.87
C VAL A 43 -21.71 5.96 -3.46
N PHE A 44 -22.40 5.66 -2.37
CA PHE A 44 -22.51 4.33 -1.77
C PHE A 44 -23.88 3.67 -2.00
N ALA A 45 -24.76 4.25 -2.79
CA ALA A 45 -26.17 3.81 -2.95
C ALA A 45 -26.34 2.36 -3.44
N LYS A 46 -25.33 1.78 -4.06
CA LYS A 46 -25.35 0.37 -4.51
C LYS A 46 -25.24 -0.65 -3.36
N TRP A 47 -24.80 -0.21 -2.18
CA TRP A 47 -24.63 -1.08 -1.02
C TRP A 47 -25.89 -1.05 -0.15
N THR A 48 -26.60 -2.16 -0.10
CA THR A 48 -27.91 -2.30 0.53
C THR A 48 -27.90 -3.33 1.67
N SER A 49 -29.05 -3.57 2.28
CA SER A 49 -29.23 -4.62 3.28
C SER A 49 -29.10 -6.05 2.73
N SER A 50 -28.89 -6.24 1.44
CA SER A 50 -28.69 -7.55 0.81
C SER A 50 -27.31 -7.69 0.17
N THR A 51 -26.42 -6.73 0.36
CA THR A 51 -25.05 -6.74 -0.20
C THR A 51 -24.02 -6.49 0.89
N PRO A 52 -22.77 -6.95 0.75
CA PRO A 52 -21.67 -6.41 1.51
C PRO A 52 -21.57 -4.91 1.26
N GLY A 53 -20.63 -4.21 1.88
CA GLY A 53 -20.59 -2.76 1.66
C GLY A 53 -19.31 -2.07 2.11
N CYS A 54 -19.47 -0.83 2.55
CA CYS A 54 -18.34 0.03 2.90
C CYS A 54 -18.66 0.93 4.10
N ALA A 55 -17.61 1.31 4.83
CA ALA A 55 -17.65 2.44 5.76
C ALA A 55 -16.84 3.61 5.17
N VAL A 56 -17.26 4.84 5.46
CA VAL A 56 -16.60 6.09 5.05
C VAL A 56 -16.48 7.04 6.24
N GLY A 57 -15.30 7.65 6.36
CA GLY A 57 -15.02 8.71 7.32
C GLY A 57 -14.39 9.92 6.65
N VAL A 58 -14.81 11.12 7.08
CA VAL A 58 -14.23 12.39 6.64
C VAL A 58 -13.91 13.23 7.86
N ALA A 59 -12.69 13.79 7.90
CA ALA A 59 -12.30 14.78 8.91
C ALA A 59 -11.83 16.07 8.25
N ILE A 60 -12.13 17.21 8.89
CA ILE A 60 -11.64 18.54 8.51
C ILE A 60 -11.12 19.21 9.79
N GLY A 61 -9.91 19.79 9.72
CA GLY A 61 -9.29 20.40 10.88
C GLY A 61 -9.13 19.43 12.05
N GLY A 62 -8.82 18.17 11.78
CA GLY A 62 -8.67 17.10 12.78
C GLY A 62 -9.98 16.58 13.38
N LYS A 63 -11.13 17.14 13.00
CA LYS A 63 -12.45 16.77 13.57
C LYS A 63 -13.24 15.92 12.57
N PRO A 64 -13.74 14.74 12.95
CA PRO A 64 -14.68 14.01 12.13
C PRO A 64 -15.92 14.86 11.82
N VAL A 65 -16.23 15.03 10.53
CA VAL A 65 -17.41 15.77 10.06
C VAL A 65 -18.44 14.84 9.41
N LEU A 66 -18.04 13.61 9.10
CA LEU A 66 -18.92 12.55 8.61
C LEU A 66 -18.31 11.20 8.96
N THR A 67 -19.13 10.29 9.49
CA THR A 67 -18.86 8.85 9.55
C THR A 67 -20.15 8.12 9.22
N LYS A 68 -20.12 7.27 8.19
CA LYS A 68 -21.28 6.48 7.73
C LYS A 68 -20.82 5.10 7.29
N ALA A 69 -21.77 4.17 7.26
CA ALA A 69 -21.56 2.84 6.72
C ALA A 69 -22.78 2.39 5.91
N TYR A 70 -22.56 1.48 4.98
CA TYR A 70 -23.53 1.00 3.99
C TYR A 70 -23.34 -0.49 3.77
N GLY A 71 -24.42 -1.21 3.48
CA GLY A 71 -24.40 -2.65 3.27
C GLY A 71 -24.15 -3.45 4.56
N MET A 72 -23.88 -4.73 4.40
CA MET A 72 -23.77 -5.70 5.49
C MET A 72 -22.31 -6.03 5.82
N ALA A 73 -22.00 -6.12 7.10
CA ALA A 73 -20.74 -6.64 7.63
C ALA A 73 -20.69 -8.17 7.55
N ASP A 74 -21.84 -8.80 7.73
CA ASP A 74 -22.01 -10.25 7.67
C ASP A 74 -23.36 -10.54 7.01
N LEU A 75 -23.32 -11.22 5.86
CA LEU A 75 -24.52 -11.60 5.10
C LEU A 75 -25.22 -12.83 5.67
N GLU A 76 -24.52 -13.69 6.39
CA GLU A 76 -25.11 -14.90 6.98
C GLU A 76 -25.93 -14.59 8.23
N HIS A 77 -25.55 -13.52 8.96
CA HIS A 77 -26.17 -13.12 10.22
C HIS A 77 -26.92 -11.80 10.15
N ASP A 78 -27.17 -11.28 8.95
CA ASP A 78 -27.85 -10.00 8.73
C ASP A 78 -27.28 -8.84 9.56
N ALA A 79 -25.95 -8.86 9.81
CA ALA A 79 -25.29 -7.83 10.58
C ALA A 79 -24.90 -6.63 9.69
N PRO A 80 -25.42 -5.41 9.91
CA PRO A 80 -25.08 -4.27 9.07
C PRO A 80 -23.67 -3.76 9.35
N ASN A 81 -23.03 -3.14 8.36
CA ASN A 81 -21.84 -2.32 8.58
C ASN A 81 -22.21 -1.09 9.43
N THR A 82 -21.32 -0.74 10.34
CA THR A 82 -21.36 0.51 11.13
C THR A 82 -20.04 1.27 10.97
N PRO A 83 -19.97 2.55 11.38
CA PRO A 83 -18.70 3.27 11.40
C PRO A 83 -17.62 2.61 12.26
N GLU A 84 -18.01 1.82 13.25
CA GLU A 84 -17.16 1.06 14.18
C GLU A 84 -16.79 -0.33 13.66
N THR A 85 -17.35 -0.76 12.52
CA THR A 85 -17.02 -2.03 11.90
C THR A 85 -15.52 -2.06 11.56
N ILE A 86 -14.86 -3.15 11.93
CA ILE A 86 -13.44 -3.37 11.69
C ILE A 86 -13.26 -4.05 10.34
N PHE A 87 -12.40 -3.48 9.51
CA PHE A 87 -12.01 -4.02 8.21
C PHE A 87 -10.49 -4.26 8.18
N GLU A 88 -10.02 -5.10 7.26
CA GLU A 88 -8.60 -5.15 6.97
C GLU A 88 -8.24 -4.11 5.90
N ALA A 89 -7.32 -3.22 6.25
CA ALA A 89 -6.97 -2.06 5.41
C ALA A 89 -5.95 -2.38 4.31
N GLY A 90 -5.54 -3.66 4.17
CA GLY A 90 -4.57 -4.07 3.16
C GLY A 90 -3.30 -3.21 3.19
N SER A 91 -2.85 -2.75 2.03
CA SER A 91 -1.60 -1.99 1.92
C SER A 91 -1.60 -0.59 2.53
N VAL A 92 -2.73 -0.07 3.01
CA VAL A 92 -2.76 1.13 3.88
C VAL A 92 -1.90 0.90 5.14
N ALA A 93 -1.71 -0.35 5.54
CA ALA A 93 -0.84 -0.79 6.63
C ALA A 93 0.62 -0.30 6.51
N LYS A 94 1.13 -0.13 5.29
CA LYS A 94 2.54 0.18 5.03
C LYS A 94 3.03 1.45 5.70
N GLN A 95 2.21 2.46 5.78
CA GLN A 95 2.56 3.72 6.45
C GLN A 95 2.76 3.55 7.97
N PHE A 96 2.04 2.62 8.60
CA PHE A 96 2.22 2.28 10.02
C PHE A 96 3.55 1.53 10.24
N THR A 97 3.87 0.61 9.35
CA THR A 97 5.15 -0.13 9.39
C THR A 97 6.33 0.82 9.17
N ALA A 98 6.24 1.74 8.23
CA ALA A 98 7.27 2.74 8.02
C ALA A 98 7.43 3.66 9.25
N MET A 99 6.33 4.10 9.89
CA MET A 99 6.39 4.89 11.11
C MET A 99 7.06 4.12 12.26
N ALA A 100 6.79 2.82 12.40
CA ALA A 100 7.44 1.99 13.42
C ALA A 100 8.97 1.97 13.24
N VAL A 101 9.45 1.85 12.00
CA VAL A 101 10.88 1.95 11.68
C VAL A 101 11.43 3.34 11.98
N LEU A 102 10.70 4.40 11.61
CA LEU A 102 11.10 5.78 11.88
C LEU A 102 11.16 6.11 13.37
N LEU A 103 10.33 5.50 14.20
CA LEU A 103 10.40 5.63 15.66
C LEU A 103 11.69 5.01 16.20
N LEU A 104 12.08 3.82 15.72
CA LEU A 104 13.35 3.21 16.08
C LEU A 104 14.56 4.05 15.65
N ALA A 105 14.46 4.67 14.47
CA ALA A 105 15.48 5.60 13.99
C ALA A 105 15.56 6.86 14.87
N LYS A 106 14.42 7.40 15.28
CA LYS A 106 14.35 8.53 16.25
C LYS A 106 14.97 8.17 17.58
N ASP A 107 14.76 6.94 18.05
CA ASP A 107 15.30 6.45 19.31
C ASP A 107 16.81 6.12 19.22
N GLY A 108 17.44 6.29 18.03
CA GLY A 108 18.86 5.99 17.79
C GLY A 108 19.19 4.50 17.67
N ALA A 109 18.20 3.62 17.60
CA ALA A 109 18.40 2.18 17.53
C ALA A 109 18.82 1.69 16.13
N LEU A 110 18.56 2.49 15.09
CA LEU A 110 18.96 2.25 13.70
C LEU A 110 19.03 3.57 12.90
N SER A 111 19.59 3.51 11.69
CA SER A 111 19.39 4.52 10.66
C SER A 111 18.59 3.95 9.51
N ILE A 112 17.65 4.73 8.92
CA ILE A 112 16.93 4.29 7.73
C ILE A 112 17.84 4.13 6.51
N ASP A 113 19.05 4.66 6.56
CA ASP A 113 20.08 4.51 5.54
C ASP A 113 21.06 3.36 5.85
N ASP A 114 20.88 2.64 6.96
CA ASP A 114 21.61 1.41 7.25
C ASP A 114 21.33 0.32 6.21
N PRO A 115 22.34 -0.53 5.91
CA PRO A 115 22.12 -1.74 5.11
C PRO A 115 21.15 -2.70 5.80
N VAL A 116 20.15 -3.19 5.08
CA VAL A 116 19.14 -4.12 5.62
C VAL A 116 19.77 -5.38 6.19
N ARG A 117 20.85 -5.91 5.57
CA ARG A 117 21.55 -7.10 6.03
C ARG A 117 22.15 -7.00 7.45
N LYS A 118 22.37 -5.77 7.94
CA LYS A 118 22.77 -5.55 9.37
C LYS A 118 21.74 -6.13 10.34
N TYR A 119 20.47 -6.14 9.96
CA TYR A 119 19.34 -6.58 10.79
C TYR A 119 18.67 -7.87 10.27
N ILE A 120 18.82 -8.16 9.00
CA ILE A 120 18.26 -9.34 8.30
C ILE A 120 19.43 -10.03 7.55
N PRO A 121 20.31 -10.73 8.28
CA PRO A 121 21.49 -11.38 7.67
C PRO A 121 21.13 -12.52 6.72
N GLU A 122 19.90 -13.03 6.77
CA GLU A 122 19.38 -14.06 5.87
C GLU A 122 19.24 -13.57 4.40
N LEU A 123 19.16 -12.25 4.18
CA LEU A 123 19.18 -11.71 2.83
C LEU A 123 20.50 -12.04 2.15
N PRO A 124 20.48 -12.55 0.89
CA PRO A 124 21.69 -12.77 0.12
C PRO A 124 22.54 -11.50 -0.02
N ASP A 125 23.83 -11.68 -0.20
CA ASP A 125 24.69 -10.59 -0.60
C ASP A 125 24.58 -10.38 -2.11
N TYR A 126 24.00 -9.28 -2.50
CA TYR A 126 23.84 -8.90 -3.91
C TYR A 126 25.06 -8.12 -4.47
N GLY A 127 26.14 -7.99 -3.69
CA GLY A 127 27.33 -7.22 -4.06
C GLY A 127 27.15 -5.70 -4.02
N VAL A 128 25.97 -5.23 -3.63
CA VAL A 128 25.62 -3.80 -3.46
C VAL A 128 24.80 -3.62 -2.20
N PRO A 129 25.01 -2.54 -1.44
CA PRO A 129 24.21 -2.27 -0.25
C PRO A 129 22.77 -1.96 -0.64
N LEU A 130 21.82 -2.53 0.12
CA LEU A 130 20.40 -2.26 0.05
C LEU A 130 19.98 -1.65 1.37
N THR A 131 19.44 -0.42 1.35
CA THR A 131 19.10 0.32 2.57
C THR A 131 17.64 0.11 3.00
N ILE A 132 17.37 0.37 4.30
CA ILE A 132 16.01 0.35 4.84
C ILE A 132 15.13 1.37 4.11
N ARG A 133 15.65 2.58 3.80
CA ARG A 133 14.95 3.61 3.01
C ARG A 133 14.50 3.07 1.65
N GLN A 134 15.40 2.40 0.92
CA GLN A 134 15.09 1.82 -0.39
C GLN A 134 14.05 0.69 -0.30
N MET A 135 14.01 -0.01 0.81
CA MET A 135 12.98 -0.99 1.11
C MET A 135 11.60 -0.35 1.30
N LEU A 136 11.54 0.75 2.08
CA LEU A 136 10.30 1.46 2.43
C LEU A 136 9.73 2.33 1.29
N ASN A 137 10.53 2.69 0.28
CA ASN A 137 10.08 3.46 -0.88
C ASN A 137 10.02 2.63 -2.18
N HIS A 138 10.15 1.29 -2.10
CA HIS A 138 10.06 0.37 -3.24
C HIS A 138 11.17 0.52 -4.30
N THR A 139 12.33 1.07 -3.94
CA THR A 139 13.49 1.16 -4.84
C THR A 139 14.59 0.15 -4.52
N SER A 140 14.33 -0.83 -3.66
CA SER A 140 15.29 -1.85 -3.24
C SER A 140 15.66 -2.87 -4.32
N GLY A 141 14.82 -3.06 -5.32
CA GLY A 141 14.94 -4.14 -6.29
C GLY A 141 14.56 -5.53 -5.76
N LEU A 142 14.18 -5.66 -4.50
CA LEU A 142 13.70 -6.93 -3.93
C LEU A 142 12.46 -7.42 -4.68
N ARG A 143 12.51 -8.68 -5.14
CA ARG A 143 11.33 -9.34 -5.70
C ARG A 143 10.23 -9.46 -4.66
N ASP A 144 8.97 -9.37 -5.11
CA ASP A 144 7.82 -9.61 -4.24
C ASP A 144 7.70 -11.10 -3.91
N TRP A 145 7.82 -11.46 -2.64
CA TRP A 145 7.77 -12.84 -2.18
C TRP A 145 6.47 -13.57 -2.57
N GLY A 146 5.34 -12.84 -2.50
CA GLY A 146 4.04 -13.40 -2.85
C GLY A 146 3.92 -13.71 -4.33
N SER A 147 4.57 -12.90 -5.19
CA SER A 147 4.66 -13.18 -6.63
C SER A 147 5.56 -14.37 -6.91
N VAL A 148 6.70 -14.50 -6.20
CA VAL A 148 7.56 -15.70 -6.29
C VAL A 148 6.80 -16.95 -5.84
N ALA A 149 6.10 -16.89 -4.70
CA ALA A 149 5.26 -17.98 -4.21
C ALA A 149 4.16 -18.35 -5.21
N SER A 150 3.55 -17.37 -5.87
CA SER A 150 2.55 -17.60 -6.92
C SER A 150 3.17 -18.30 -8.13
N ILE A 151 4.36 -17.90 -8.58
CA ILE A 151 5.08 -18.58 -9.65
C ILE A 151 5.42 -20.02 -9.24
N ALA A 152 5.78 -20.24 -7.98
CA ALA A 152 6.07 -21.55 -7.42
C ALA A 152 4.85 -22.50 -7.30
N GLY A 153 3.63 -22.02 -7.58
CA GLY A 153 2.40 -22.79 -7.49
C GLY A 153 1.64 -22.65 -6.18
N TRP A 154 2.11 -21.78 -5.30
CA TRP A 154 1.53 -21.56 -3.97
C TRP A 154 1.16 -20.09 -3.75
N PRO A 155 0.15 -19.55 -4.47
CA PRO A 155 -0.29 -18.19 -4.25
C PRO A 155 -0.82 -18.00 -2.81
N ARG A 156 -0.82 -16.76 -2.33
CA ARG A 156 -1.25 -16.40 -0.97
C ARG A 156 -2.68 -16.83 -0.60
N THR A 157 -3.45 -17.25 -1.58
CA THR A 157 -4.82 -17.73 -1.40
C THR A 157 -4.93 -19.25 -1.20
N THR A 158 -3.82 -19.99 -1.19
CA THR A 158 -3.84 -21.48 -1.18
C THR A 158 -3.22 -22.11 0.06
N ARG A 159 -2.43 -21.34 0.84
CA ARG A 159 -1.81 -21.84 2.09
C ARG A 159 -1.57 -20.70 3.06
N GLU A 160 -1.46 -21.03 4.34
CA GLU A 160 -1.02 -20.09 5.36
C GLU A 160 0.44 -19.71 5.16
N TYR A 161 0.74 -18.41 5.25
CA TYR A 161 2.08 -17.87 5.25
C TYR A 161 2.38 -17.14 6.56
N THR A 162 3.63 -17.22 6.98
CA THR A 162 4.21 -16.54 8.15
C THR A 162 5.42 -15.71 7.73
N HIS A 163 5.93 -14.88 8.63
CA HIS A 163 7.20 -14.17 8.40
C HIS A 163 8.39 -15.11 8.15
N ALA A 164 8.37 -16.33 8.74
CA ALA A 164 9.40 -17.34 8.49
C ALA A 164 9.39 -17.79 7.02
N HIS A 165 8.22 -18.04 6.44
CA HIS A 165 8.10 -18.37 5.01
C HIS A 165 8.57 -17.21 4.12
N VAL A 166 8.31 -15.96 4.50
CA VAL A 166 8.82 -14.80 3.76
C VAL A 166 10.34 -14.78 3.76
N LEU A 167 10.98 -14.96 4.93
CA LEU A 167 12.44 -15.04 5.05
C LEU A 167 13.01 -16.19 4.22
N GLU A 168 12.40 -17.37 4.28
CA GLU A 168 12.80 -18.53 3.50
C GLU A 168 12.78 -18.25 2.00
N ILE A 169 11.67 -17.70 1.47
CA ILE A 169 11.54 -17.37 0.04
C ILE A 169 12.59 -16.34 -0.37
N VAL A 170 12.76 -15.29 0.45
CA VAL A 170 13.63 -14.15 0.11
C VAL A 170 15.11 -14.53 0.22
N SER A 171 15.49 -15.40 1.16
CA SER A 171 16.87 -15.88 1.31
C SER A 171 17.37 -16.68 0.09
N LYS A 172 16.47 -17.22 -0.72
CA LYS A 172 16.76 -17.98 -1.94
C LYS A 172 16.89 -17.11 -3.20
N GLN A 173 16.52 -15.81 -3.14
CA GLN A 173 16.54 -14.92 -4.30
C GLN A 173 17.98 -14.53 -4.64
N LYS A 174 18.54 -15.05 -5.72
CA LYS A 174 19.94 -14.85 -6.14
C LYS A 174 20.20 -13.49 -6.79
N ALA A 175 19.14 -12.82 -7.25
CA ALA A 175 19.24 -11.52 -7.93
C ALA A 175 18.09 -10.58 -7.54
N LEU A 176 18.38 -9.30 -7.62
CA LEU A 176 17.38 -8.22 -7.53
C LEU A 176 16.68 -8.02 -8.89
N ASN A 177 15.51 -7.40 -8.90
CA ASN A 177 14.86 -6.95 -10.13
C ASN A 177 15.70 -5.90 -10.87
N PHE A 178 16.37 -5.03 -10.11
CA PHE A 178 17.24 -3.94 -10.61
C PHE A 178 18.19 -3.50 -9.48
N PRO A 179 19.28 -2.77 -9.79
CA PRO A 179 20.17 -2.21 -8.78
C PRO A 179 19.43 -1.24 -7.85
N PRO A 180 19.66 -1.31 -6.52
CA PRO A 180 18.96 -0.48 -5.55
C PRO A 180 19.03 1.02 -5.87
N GLY A 181 17.89 1.72 -5.78
CA GLY A 181 17.76 3.15 -6.03
C GLY A 181 17.70 3.54 -7.52
N THR A 182 17.74 2.61 -8.48
CA THR A 182 17.75 2.94 -9.92
C THR A 182 16.37 2.91 -10.57
N GLN A 183 15.47 2.08 -10.06
CA GLN A 183 14.12 1.91 -10.57
C GLN A 183 13.14 1.71 -9.42
N TRP A 184 11.86 1.65 -9.73
CA TRP A 184 10.78 1.42 -8.78
C TRP A 184 9.99 0.17 -9.15
N SER A 185 9.75 -0.69 -8.18
CA SER A 185 8.85 -1.83 -8.28
C SER A 185 8.20 -2.11 -6.94
N TYR A 186 6.88 -2.03 -6.90
CA TYR A 186 6.12 -2.30 -5.69
C TYR A 186 6.42 -3.70 -5.15
N SER A 187 6.89 -3.78 -3.90
CA SER A 187 7.24 -5.06 -3.27
C SER A 187 6.71 -5.13 -1.83
N ASN A 188 5.92 -6.16 -1.54
CA ASN A 188 5.49 -6.44 -0.17
C ASN A 188 6.65 -6.93 0.70
N THR A 189 7.64 -7.58 0.09
CA THR A 189 8.83 -8.10 0.77
C THR A 189 9.46 -7.05 1.68
N GLY A 190 9.69 -5.83 1.17
CA GLY A 190 10.30 -4.77 1.95
C GLY A 190 9.57 -4.45 3.25
N PHE A 191 8.24 -4.47 3.24
CA PHE A 191 7.43 -4.15 4.42
C PHE A 191 7.27 -5.33 5.39
N ASN A 192 7.31 -6.57 4.90
CA ASN A 192 7.39 -7.73 5.78
C ASN A 192 8.75 -7.79 6.49
N LEU A 193 9.84 -7.56 5.77
CA LEU A 193 11.18 -7.46 6.35
C LEU A 193 11.28 -6.29 7.33
N ALA A 194 10.62 -5.16 7.07
CA ALA A 194 10.55 -4.03 8.01
C ALA A 194 9.84 -4.41 9.31
N ALA A 195 8.74 -5.17 9.25
CA ALA A 195 8.07 -5.67 10.45
C ALA A 195 8.97 -6.63 11.26
N ILE A 196 9.68 -7.53 10.59
CA ILE A 196 10.68 -8.42 11.21
C ILE A 196 11.82 -7.62 11.84
N LEU A 197 12.32 -6.61 11.13
CA LEU A 197 13.37 -5.71 11.60
C LEU A 197 12.95 -4.98 12.88
N VAL A 198 11.73 -4.42 12.90
CA VAL A 198 11.18 -3.77 14.11
C VAL A 198 11.16 -4.73 15.28
N SER A 199 10.72 -5.97 15.06
CA SER A 199 10.70 -6.98 16.13
C SER A 199 12.11 -7.30 16.64
N ARG A 200 13.09 -7.45 15.78
CA ARG A 200 14.48 -7.77 16.16
C ARG A 200 15.15 -6.63 16.90
N VAL A 201 14.99 -5.40 16.44
CA VAL A 201 15.63 -4.23 17.03
C VAL A 201 15.00 -3.84 18.37
N SER A 202 13.66 -3.95 18.47
CA SER A 202 12.94 -3.60 19.69
C SER A 202 12.91 -4.70 20.76
N GLY A 203 13.16 -5.96 20.38
CA GLY A 203 12.95 -7.12 21.24
C GLY A 203 11.47 -7.45 21.50
N MET A 204 10.54 -6.77 20.84
CA MET A 204 9.09 -6.97 20.99
C MET A 204 8.52 -7.58 19.71
N SER A 205 7.35 -8.26 19.78
CA SER A 205 6.64 -8.56 18.55
C SER A 205 6.23 -7.26 17.84
N PHE A 206 6.16 -7.28 16.51
CA PHE A 206 5.75 -6.10 15.74
C PHE A 206 4.34 -5.61 16.15
N ALA A 207 3.45 -6.55 16.46
CA ALA A 207 2.10 -6.23 16.92
C ALA A 207 2.11 -5.50 18.26
N GLU A 208 2.89 -5.98 19.24
CA GLU A 208 2.99 -5.33 20.54
C GLU A 208 3.71 -3.98 20.47
N PHE A 209 4.80 -3.88 19.70
CA PHE A 209 5.47 -2.60 19.45
C PHE A 209 4.49 -1.57 18.86
N SER A 210 3.74 -1.97 17.82
CA SER A 210 2.77 -1.09 17.20
C SER A 210 1.65 -0.66 18.15
N LYS A 211 1.14 -1.60 18.96
CA LYS A 211 0.12 -1.31 19.96
C LYS A 211 0.60 -0.26 20.96
N GLN A 212 1.80 -0.44 21.51
CA GLN A 212 2.34 0.44 22.54
C GLN A 212 2.78 1.79 21.97
N ARG A 213 3.43 1.79 20.81
CA ARG A 213 4.13 2.97 20.27
C ARG A 213 3.34 3.75 19.22
N LEU A 214 2.31 3.14 18.60
CA LEU A 214 1.49 3.77 17.58
C LEU A 214 0.01 3.88 18.01
N PHE A 215 -0.64 2.75 18.27
CA PHE A 215 -2.10 2.74 18.40
C PHE A 215 -2.60 3.31 19.72
N ALA A 216 -2.03 2.90 20.85
CA ALA A 216 -2.46 3.35 22.16
C ALA A 216 -2.27 4.86 22.38
N PRO A 217 -1.13 5.49 22.02
CA PRO A 217 -0.96 6.93 22.15
C PRO A 217 -1.95 7.75 21.32
N LEU A 218 -2.40 7.21 20.16
CA LEU A 218 -3.36 7.86 19.27
C LEU A 218 -4.82 7.56 19.64
N GLY A 219 -5.06 6.72 20.66
CA GLY A 219 -6.40 6.26 20.99
C GLY A 219 -7.08 5.46 19.88
N MET A 220 -6.29 4.72 19.06
CA MET A 220 -6.77 3.83 18.00
C MET A 220 -7.15 2.47 18.60
N THR A 221 -8.22 2.46 19.38
CA THR A 221 -8.63 1.32 20.21
C THR A 221 -9.20 0.13 19.42
N HIS A 222 -9.58 0.36 18.15
CA HIS A 222 -10.12 -0.66 17.25
C HIS A 222 -9.08 -1.08 16.19
N THR A 223 -7.79 -0.77 16.43
CA THR A 223 -6.71 -1.08 15.48
C THR A 223 -5.77 -2.12 16.05
N SER A 224 -5.49 -3.16 15.25
CA SER A 224 -4.55 -4.25 15.60
C SER A 224 -3.99 -4.90 14.34
N TRP A 225 -2.97 -5.75 14.51
CA TRP A 225 -2.46 -6.58 13.42
C TRP A 225 -3.14 -7.95 13.41
N ARG A 226 -3.38 -8.49 12.22
CA ARG A 226 -3.71 -9.90 12.01
C ARG A 226 -2.40 -10.71 12.00
N ASP A 227 -1.82 -10.86 13.17
CA ASP A 227 -0.64 -11.68 13.45
C ASP A 227 -0.99 -13.15 13.71
N ASP A 228 -2.26 -13.41 13.99
CA ASP A 228 -2.91 -14.72 14.07
C ASP A 228 -4.30 -14.62 13.41
N HIS A 229 -4.47 -15.27 12.24
CA HIS A 229 -5.71 -15.22 11.49
C HIS A 229 -6.87 -15.97 12.17
N THR A 230 -6.56 -16.86 13.13
CA THR A 230 -7.55 -17.65 13.88
C THR A 230 -8.11 -16.86 15.07
N ARG A 231 -7.46 -15.74 15.45
CA ARG A 231 -7.92 -14.92 16.57
C ARG A 231 -9.25 -14.25 16.25
N ILE A 232 -10.22 -14.40 17.19
CA ILE A 232 -11.51 -13.73 17.09
C ILE A 232 -11.35 -12.24 17.30
N VAL A 233 -11.82 -11.44 16.33
CA VAL A 233 -11.86 -9.98 16.42
C VAL A 233 -13.33 -9.54 16.36
N LYS A 234 -13.88 -9.12 17.51
CA LYS A 234 -15.27 -8.67 17.60
C LYS A 234 -15.50 -7.44 16.72
N GLY A 235 -16.61 -7.42 16.01
CA GLY A 235 -16.98 -6.32 15.12
C GLY A 235 -16.22 -6.31 13.78
N ARG A 236 -15.45 -7.35 13.46
CA ARG A 236 -14.81 -7.50 12.16
C ARG A 236 -15.83 -7.94 11.11
N ALA A 237 -15.90 -7.21 9.99
CA ALA A 237 -16.70 -7.62 8.85
C ALA A 237 -16.16 -8.90 8.22
N ILE A 238 -17.03 -9.76 7.73
CA ILE A 238 -16.68 -10.83 6.79
C ILE A 238 -16.38 -10.20 5.42
N ALA A 239 -15.31 -10.62 4.78
CA ALA A 239 -14.96 -10.16 3.45
C ALA A 239 -15.48 -11.10 2.37
N TYR A 240 -15.91 -10.54 1.26
CA TYR A 240 -16.57 -11.28 0.17
C TYR A 240 -15.88 -11.02 -1.18
N SER A 241 -15.87 -12.05 -2.03
CA SER A 241 -15.71 -11.90 -3.49
C SER A 241 -17.12 -11.86 -4.13
N GLU A 242 -17.26 -11.06 -5.17
CA GLU A 242 -18.45 -11.05 -6.02
C GLU A 242 -18.17 -11.91 -7.25
N GLU A 243 -18.98 -12.93 -7.46
CA GLU A 243 -18.87 -13.90 -8.53
C GLU A 243 -20.18 -13.95 -9.33
N LYS A 244 -20.26 -14.78 -10.37
CA LYS A 244 -21.44 -14.83 -11.25
C LYS A 244 -22.71 -15.33 -10.54
N ASP A 245 -22.54 -16.16 -9.54
CA ASP A 245 -23.60 -16.79 -8.75
C ASP A 245 -23.85 -16.13 -7.39
N GLY A 246 -23.19 -15.03 -7.09
CA GLY A 246 -23.39 -14.25 -5.87
C GLY A 246 -22.12 -13.90 -5.11
N TYR A 247 -22.25 -13.76 -3.78
CA TYR A 247 -21.14 -13.42 -2.90
C TYR A 247 -20.57 -14.67 -2.24
N HIS A 248 -19.24 -14.81 -2.27
CA HIS A 248 -18.51 -15.88 -1.61
C HIS A 248 -17.60 -15.31 -0.54
N ILE A 249 -17.41 -16.03 0.57
CA ILE A 249 -16.48 -15.62 1.64
C ILE A 249 -15.05 -15.58 1.08
N ALA A 250 -14.39 -14.46 1.26
CA ALA A 250 -13.02 -14.21 0.79
C ALA A 250 -12.18 -13.57 1.90
N MET A 251 -12.00 -14.30 3.00
CA MET A 251 -11.21 -13.85 4.16
C MET A 251 -9.72 -14.11 3.94
N PRO A 252 -8.83 -13.21 4.37
CA PRO A 252 -7.41 -13.50 4.45
C PRO A 252 -7.13 -14.45 5.62
N PHE A 253 -6.36 -15.50 5.36
CA PHE A 253 -6.04 -16.56 6.33
C PHE A 253 -4.52 -16.78 6.51
N GLU A 254 -3.71 -15.75 6.30
CA GLU A 254 -2.26 -15.79 6.51
C GLU A 254 -1.87 -14.97 7.75
N ASN A 255 -0.71 -15.30 8.35
CA ASN A 255 -0.18 -14.59 9.52
C ASN A 255 0.93 -13.58 9.15
N VAL A 256 1.14 -13.36 7.86
CA VAL A 256 2.05 -12.32 7.35
C VAL A 256 1.41 -10.95 7.52
N HIS A 257 2.14 -10.02 8.12
CA HIS A 257 1.68 -8.66 8.37
C HIS A 257 2.80 -7.62 8.19
N GLY A 258 2.48 -6.34 8.30
CA GLY A 258 3.38 -5.23 8.03
C GLY A 258 3.24 -4.66 6.62
N ASN A 259 3.13 -5.50 5.58
CA ASN A 259 2.76 -5.09 4.23
C ASN A 259 1.25 -4.87 4.06
N GLY A 260 0.47 -5.53 4.90
CA GLY A 260 -0.97 -5.61 5.06
C GLY A 260 -1.28 -6.15 6.44
N GLY A 261 -2.47 -6.71 6.66
CA GLY A 261 -2.86 -7.31 7.93
C GLY A 261 -3.27 -6.31 9.01
N LEU A 262 -3.44 -5.03 8.69
CA LEU A 262 -3.94 -4.02 9.62
C LEU A 262 -5.47 -4.09 9.68
N LEU A 263 -6.00 -4.49 10.82
CA LEU A 263 -7.41 -4.44 11.17
C LEU A 263 -7.71 -3.09 11.80
N THR A 264 -8.71 -2.34 11.30
CA THR A 264 -8.97 -0.98 11.74
C THR A 264 -10.37 -0.50 11.35
N THR A 265 -10.76 0.69 11.82
CA THR A 265 -11.99 1.40 11.48
C THR A 265 -11.68 2.69 10.72
N VAL A 266 -12.69 3.27 10.06
CA VAL A 266 -12.54 4.60 9.44
C VAL A 266 -12.21 5.67 10.47
N GLY A 267 -12.78 5.60 11.67
CA GLY A 267 -12.51 6.53 12.76
C GLY A 267 -11.05 6.51 13.23
N ASP A 268 -10.46 5.33 13.38
CA ASP A 268 -9.06 5.21 13.77
C ASP A 268 -8.12 5.68 12.65
N LEU A 269 -8.46 5.43 11.39
CA LEU A 269 -7.69 5.96 10.25
C LEU A 269 -7.71 7.50 10.18
N LEU A 270 -8.81 8.14 10.57
CA LEU A 270 -8.85 9.61 10.67
C LEU A 270 -7.93 10.14 11.79
N LYS A 271 -7.88 9.48 12.97
CA LYS A 271 -6.93 9.80 14.04
C LYS A 271 -5.49 9.64 13.58
N TRP A 272 -5.21 8.57 12.84
CA TRP A 272 -3.90 8.34 12.23
C TRP A 272 -3.48 9.49 11.31
N ASN A 273 -4.35 9.92 10.41
CA ASN A 273 -4.05 11.03 9.51
C ASN A 273 -3.83 12.36 10.26
N GLU A 274 -4.54 12.59 11.36
CA GLU A 274 -4.34 13.80 12.19
C GLU A 274 -2.94 13.82 12.83
N ASN A 275 -2.37 12.66 13.15
CA ASN A 275 -1.00 12.58 13.69
C ASN A 275 0.07 13.22 12.79
N TYR A 276 -0.18 13.34 11.49
CA TYR A 276 0.77 14.02 10.58
C TYR A 276 0.65 15.54 10.63
N VAL A 277 -0.43 16.07 11.18
CA VAL A 277 -0.67 17.51 11.34
C VAL A 277 -0.33 17.94 12.77
N THR A 278 -0.83 17.17 13.74
CA THR A 278 -0.61 17.36 15.17
C THR A 278 0.05 16.10 15.76
N PRO A 279 1.37 15.98 15.64
CA PRO A 279 2.07 14.75 16.01
C PRO A 279 2.00 14.44 17.51
N VAL A 280 1.36 13.34 17.86
CA VAL A 280 1.39 12.68 19.18
C VAL A 280 2.42 11.53 19.15
N VAL A 281 2.47 10.82 18.05
CA VAL A 281 3.45 9.76 17.78
C VAL A 281 4.52 10.30 16.86
N GLY A 282 5.77 10.12 17.24
CA GLY A 282 6.92 10.66 16.51
C GLY A 282 7.15 12.15 16.82
N ASN A 283 7.31 12.95 15.80
CA ASN A 283 7.37 14.41 15.82
C ASN A 283 7.12 14.97 14.39
N ALA A 284 7.10 16.29 14.25
CA ALA A 284 6.87 16.95 12.96
C ALA A 284 7.92 16.57 11.89
N ALA A 285 9.19 16.38 12.28
CA ALA A 285 10.24 16.01 11.34
C ALA A 285 10.02 14.61 10.76
N ILE A 286 9.63 13.64 11.60
CA ILE A 286 9.31 12.27 11.16
C ILE A 286 8.07 12.26 10.27
N ALA A 287 7.02 12.99 10.64
CA ALA A 287 5.80 13.11 9.86
C ALA A 287 6.09 13.71 8.46
N ALA A 288 6.94 14.73 8.40
CA ALA A 288 7.38 15.35 7.16
C ALA A 288 8.24 14.40 6.32
N GLU A 289 9.22 13.71 6.94
CA GLU A 289 10.09 12.75 6.24
C GLU A 289 9.29 11.60 5.63
N GLN A 290 8.32 11.06 6.35
CA GLN A 290 7.50 9.97 5.86
C GLN A 290 6.63 10.35 4.67
N GLY A 291 6.07 11.55 4.67
CA GLY A 291 5.22 12.08 3.61
C GLY A 291 5.97 12.77 2.47
N LYS A 292 7.31 12.82 2.53
CA LYS A 292 8.13 13.41 1.49
C LYS A 292 8.32 12.43 0.33
N ALA A 293 8.15 12.91 -0.90
CA ALA A 293 8.49 12.16 -2.10
C ALA A 293 9.96 11.73 -2.06
N GLY A 294 10.22 10.46 -2.32
CA GLY A 294 11.58 9.93 -2.43
C GLY A 294 12.28 10.36 -3.73
N HIS A 295 13.50 9.88 -3.91
CA HIS A 295 14.28 10.13 -5.12
C HIS A 295 15.01 8.86 -5.54
N TYR A 296 15.23 8.72 -6.85
CA TYR A 296 16.19 7.76 -7.39
C TYR A 296 17.63 8.23 -7.14
N ASN A 297 18.61 7.35 -7.35
CA ASN A 297 20.03 7.69 -7.21
C ASN A 297 20.50 8.80 -8.17
N ASP A 298 19.80 9.01 -9.28
CA ASP A 298 20.06 10.05 -10.28
C ASP A 298 19.36 11.38 -9.97
N GLY A 299 18.66 11.48 -8.83
CA GLY A 299 17.97 12.68 -8.37
C GLY A 299 16.54 12.85 -8.90
N ARG A 300 16.07 12.01 -9.82
CA ARG A 300 14.67 12.05 -10.27
C ARG A 300 13.72 11.78 -9.09
N ALA A 301 12.62 12.53 -9.02
CA ALA A 301 11.63 12.38 -7.97
C ALA A 301 10.84 11.08 -8.14
N LEU A 302 10.44 10.49 -7.00
CA LEU A 302 9.48 9.40 -6.89
C LEU A 302 8.11 9.97 -6.50
N GLU A 303 7.04 9.36 -6.99
CA GLU A 303 5.69 9.63 -6.49
C GLU A 303 5.36 8.77 -5.25
N TYR A 304 6.38 8.37 -4.49
CA TYR A 304 6.26 7.51 -3.32
C TYR A 304 7.27 7.93 -2.24
N GLY A 305 6.78 8.10 -1.03
CA GLY A 305 7.58 8.35 0.17
C GLY A 305 7.83 7.04 0.94
N LEU A 306 7.81 7.10 2.27
CA LEU A 306 8.01 5.92 3.10
C LEU A 306 6.64 5.28 3.44
N GLY A 307 6.19 4.37 2.57
CA GLY A 307 4.92 3.67 2.71
C GLY A 307 3.68 4.48 2.30
N LEU A 308 3.84 5.56 1.53
CA LEU A 308 2.80 6.48 1.10
C LEU A 308 3.02 6.94 -0.34
N PHE A 309 1.98 7.00 -1.13
CA PHE A 309 1.99 7.74 -2.38
C PHE A 309 1.92 9.24 -2.12
N VAL A 310 2.67 9.99 -2.89
CA VAL A 310 2.75 11.46 -2.85
C VAL A 310 2.43 11.98 -4.25
N GLY A 311 1.38 12.74 -4.38
CA GLY A 311 0.91 13.19 -5.68
C GLY A 311 0.02 14.42 -5.60
N ASP A 312 -0.76 14.60 -6.63
CA ASP A 312 -1.69 15.70 -6.80
C ASP A 312 -3.06 15.17 -7.23
N ARG A 313 -4.10 15.69 -6.58
CA ARG A 313 -5.47 15.43 -7.00
C ARG A 313 -6.11 16.73 -7.48
N ARG A 314 -6.16 16.92 -8.82
CA ARG A 314 -6.77 18.09 -9.46
C ARG A 314 -6.22 19.41 -8.91
N GLY A 315 -4.88 19.50 -8.76
CA GLY A 315 -4.18 20.68 -8.28
C GLY A 315 -4.09 20.82 -6.76
N VAL A 316 -4.57 19.83 -6.00
CA VAL A 316 -4.45 19.79 -4.55
C VAL A 316 -3.49 18.68 -4.15
N HIS A 317 -2.40 19.04 -3.46
CA HIS A 317 -1.42 18.07 -2.95
C HIS A 317 -2.10 16.99 -2.12
N ASN A 318 -1.85 15.72 -2.47
CA ASN A 318 -2.46 14.54 -1.86
C ASN A 318 -1.40 13.53 -1.43
N ILE A 319 -1.50 13.06 -0.20
CA ILE A 319 -0.71 11.95 0.34
C ILE A 319 -1.69 10.82 0.65
N TYR A 320 -1.46 9.64 0.09
CA TYR A 320 -2.47 8.60 0.14
C TYR A 320 -1.89 7.19 0.06
N HIS A 321 -2.71 6.21 0.39
CA HIS A 321 -2.46 4.81 0.02
C HIS A 321 -3.78 4.07 -0.17
N SER A 322 -3.82 3.19 -1.16
CA SER A 322 -4.90 2.22 -1.35
C SER A 322 -4.55 0.88 -0.71
N GLY A 323 -5.54 0.05 -0.48
CA GLY A 323 -5.36 -1.29 0.07
C GLY A 323 -6.28 -2.33 -0.55
N SER A 324 -5.74 -3.53 -0.74
CA SER A 324 -6.48 -4.68 -1.23
C SER A 324 -5.91 -5.95 -0.61
N THR A 325 -6.78 -6.78 -0.02
CA THR A 325 -6.41 -8.09 0.51
C THR A 325 -7.65 -8.97 0.57
N ALA A 326 -7.59 -10.16 -0.04
CA ALA A 326 -8.76 -11.02 -0.20
C ALA A 326 -10.00 -10.21 -0.67
N GLY A 327 -11.14 -10.27 0.02
CA GLY A 327 -12.33 -9.47 -0.30
C GLY A 327 -12.27 -8.01 0.15
N TYR A 328 -11.34 -7.60 1.02
CA TYR A 328 -11.28 -6.21 1.52
C TYR A 328 -10.66 -5.24 0.52
N ARG A 329 -11.18 -4.01 0.49
CA ARG A 329 -10.65 -2.85 -0.24
C ARG A 329 -10.61 -1.64 0.68
N ALA A 330 -9.56 -0.84 0.55
CA ALA A 330 -9.35 0.33 1.39
C ALA A 330 -8.74 1.49 0.60
N HIS A 331 -9.01 2.70 1.04
CA HIS A 331 -8.31 3.89 0.58
C HIS A 331 -8.29 4.95 1.67
N LEU A 332 -7.14 5.58 1.85
CA LEU A 332 -6.93 6.65 2.81
C LEU A 332 -6.28 7.83 2.10
N ASN A 333 -6.98 8.97 2.04
CA ASN A 333 -6.51 10.24 1.51
C ASN A 333 -6.19 11.24 2.64
N ARG A 334 -5.14 12.03 2.44
CA ARG A 334 -4.82 13.20 3.25
C ARG A 334 -4.46 14.36 2.34
N PHE A 335 -5.09 15.51 2.57
CA PHE A 335 -4.87 16.79 1.88
C PHE A 335 -4.33 17.82 2.87
N PRO A 336 -3.00 17.91 3.05
CA PRO A 336 -2.41 18.74 4.12
C PRO A 336 -2.84 20.21 4.06
N ALA A 337 -2.77 20.84 2.88
CA ALA A 337 -3.16 22.26 2.70
C ALA A 337 -4.66 22.54 2.96
N ALA A 338 -5.50 21.52 2.86
CA ALA A 338 -6.94 21.63 3.16
C ALA A 338 -7.29 21.13 4.57
N HIS A 339 -6.30 20.58 5.28
CA HIS A 339 -6.47 19.87 6.56
C HIS A 339 -7.67 18.90 6.49
N THR A 340 -7.74 18.13 5.40
CA THR A 340 -8.87 17.23 5.10
C THR A 340 -8.36 15.81 4.95
N SER A 341 -9.08 14.87 5.56
CA SER A 341 -8.81 13.42 5.47
C SER A 341 -10.07 12.67 5.07
N VAL A 342 -9.91 11.66 4.21
CA VAL A 342 -11.00 10.78 3.79
C VAL A 342 -10.51 9.33 3.87
N ALA A 343 -11.25 8.50 4.59
CA ALA A 343 -11.02 7.07 4.72
C ALA A 343 -12.23 6.31 4.17
N VAL A 344 -11.99 5.28 3.36
CA VAL A 344 -13.02 4.33 2.89
C VAL A 344 -12.49 2.91 3.08
N LEU A 345 -13.31 2.07 3.71
CA LEU A 345 -13.03 0.66 3.96
C LEU A 345 -14.23 -0.16 3.46
N CYS A 346 -14.00 -1.18 2.64
CA CYS A 346 -15.05 -2.04 2.09
C CYS A 346 -14.74 -3.52 2.35
N ASN A 347 -15.78 -4.33 2.53
CA ASN A 347 -15.67 -5.78 2.72
C ASN A 347 -16.10 -6.59 1.49
N VAL A 348 -15.92 -6.06 0.30
CA VAL A 348 -16.21 -6.76 -0.96
C VAL A 348 -15.16 -6.46 -2.03
N SER A 349 -14.77 -7.49 -2.79
CA SER A 349 -13.68 -7.41 -3.79
C SER A 349 -14.00 -6.46 -4.96
N SER A 350 -15.27 -6.29 -5.31
CA SER A 350 -15.76 -5.32 -6.31
C SER A 350 -15.96 -3.91 -5.77
N GLY A 351 -15.65 -3.69 -4.49
CA GLY A 351 -15.66 -2.37 -3.85
C GLY A 351 -14.53 -1.51 -4.36
N ASP A 352 -14.81 -0.50 -5.18
CA ASP A 352 -13.82 0.50 -5.60
C ASP A 352 -13.64 1.59 -4.54
N ALA A 353 -12.94 1.23 -3.44
CA ALA A 353 -12.68 2.14 -2.33
C ALA A 353 -11.87 3.38 -2.78
N THR A 354 -11.00 3.23 -3.79
CA THR A 354 -10.21 4.34 -4.34
C THR A 354 -11.11 5.35 -5.04
N ARG A 355 -11.98 4.90 -5.93
CA ARG A 355 -12.94 5.77 -6.61
C ARG A 355 -13.89 6.43 -5.61
N ALA A 356 -14.42 5.68 -4.67
CA ALA A 356 -15.33 6.20 -3.65
C ALA A 356 -14.65 7.28 -2.79
N ALA A 357 -13.46 7.02 -2.23
CA ALA A 357 -12.70 7.98 -1.44
C ALA A 357 -12.35 9.23 -2.23
N ASN A 358 -11.97 9.06 -3.49
CA ASN A 358 -11.65 10.16 -4.38
C ASN A 358 -12.88 11.02 -4.71
N THR A 359 -14.04 10.40 -4.97
CA THR A 359 -15.29 11.12 -5.21
C THR A 359 -15.74 11.89 -3.96
N VAL A 360 -15.67 11.26 -2.79
CA VAL A 360 -15.95 11.93 -1.51
C VAL A 360 -14.97 13.08 -1.28
N SER A 361 -13.67 12.88 -1.56
CA SER A 361 -12.68 13.96 -1.44
C SER A 361 -13.04 15.16 -2.33
N ASP A 362 -13.47 14.91 -3.57
CA ASP A 362 -13.87 15.98 -4.51
C ASP A 362 -15.07 16.80 -3.98
N LEU A 363 -16.04 16.15 -3.33
CA LEU A 363 -17.16 16.83 -2.70
C LEU A 363 -16.70 17.79 -1.58
N TYR A 364 -15.74 17.35 -0.75
CA TYR A 364 -15.26 18.14 0.38
C TYR A 364 -14.18 19.17 0.03
N LEU A 365 -13.54 19.02 -1.14
CA LEU A 365 -12.54 19.95 -1.68
C LEU A 365 -13.12 20.88 -2.76
N ALA A 366 -14.44 20.90 -2.95
CA ALA A 366 -15.09 21.77 -3.93
C ALA A 366 -14.63 23.23 -3.78
N GLY A 367 -14.31 23.88 -4.89
CA GLY A 367 -13.76 25.23 -4.95
C GLY A 367 -12.25 25.35 -4.70
N ARG A 368 -11.55 24.26 -4.31
CA ARG A 368 -10.09 24.21 -4.16
C ARG A 368 -9.39 23.46 -5.29
N GLN A 369 -10.14 22.74 -6.09
CA GLN A 369 -9.64 21.87 -7.15
C GLN A 369 -9.77 22.52 -8.53
N LYS A 370 -8.85 22.17 -9.44
CA LYS A 370 -8.98 22.46 -10.87
C LYS A 370 -10.15 21.65 -11.46
N PRO A 371 -10.81 22.14 -12.53
CA PRO A 371 -11.81 21.35 -13.25
C PRO A 371 -11.28 19.98 -13.64
N ALA A 372 -12.16 18.97 -13.65
CA ALA A 372 -11.77 17.63 -14.12
C ALA A 372 -11.42 17.72 -15.61
N THR A 373 -10.18 17.41 -15.96
CA THR A 373 -9.83 17.13 -17.35
C THR A 373 -10.31 15.73 -17.67
N ALA A 374 -11.05 15.56 -18.76
CA ALA A 374 -11.40 14.24 -19.27
C ALA A 374 -10.09 13.48 -19.55
N ALA A 375 -9.88 12.35 -18.87
CA ALA A 375 -8.75 11.49 -19.17
C ALA A 375 -8.91 10.98 -20.60
N ALA A 376 -7.94 11.28 -21.47
CA ALA A 376 -7.88 10.64 -22.77
C ALA A 376 -7.73 9.11 -22.54
N PRO A 377 -8.52 8.27 -23.21
CA PRO A 377 -8.33 6.83 -23.11
C PRO A 377 -6.89 6.50 -23.56
N PRO A 378 -6.18 5.59 -22.84
CA PRO A 378 -4.87 5.16 -23.28
C PRO A 378 -5.00 4.60 -24.71
N ALA A 379 -4.20 5.11 -25.64
CA ALA A 379 -4.12 4.59 -26.99
C ALA A 379 -3.62 3.13 -26.89
N ALA A 380 -4.53 2.18 -27.02
CA ALA A 380 -4.19 0.76 -27.13
C ALA A 380 -3.51 0.57 -28.48
N GLN A 381 -2.19 0.58 -28.53
CA GLN A 381 -1.44 0.04 -29.65
C GLN A 381 -1.66 -1.48 -29.63
N ALA A 382 -2.44 -1.99 -30.57
CA ALA A 382 -2.53 -3.41 -30.82
C ALA A 382 -1.11 -3.92 -31.17
N PRO A 383 -0.58 -4.95 -30.49
CA PRO A 383 0.69 -5.52 -30.85
C PRO A 383 0.62 -6.04 -32.27
N ALA A 384 1.66 -5.76 -33.08
CA ALA A 384 1.79 -6.33 -34.42
C ALA A 384 1.72 -7.86 -34.29
N MET A 385 0.80 -8.49 -35.03
CA MET A 385 0.67 -9.94 -35.03
C MET A 385 1.92 -10.55 -35.68
N MET A 386 2.73 -11.23 -34.88
CA MET A 386 3.81 -12.07 -35.40
C MET A 386 3.24 -13.36 -36.03
N PRO A 387 3.90 -13.93 -37.06
CA PRO A 387 3.56 -15.26 -37.56
C PRO A 387 3.61 -16.29 -36.40
N ALA A 388 2.62 -17.16 -36.32
CA ALA A 388 2.60 -18.20 -35.31
C ALA A 388 3.83 -19.08 -35.42
N PRO A 389 4.50 -19.48 -34.31
CA PRO A 389 5.64 -20.39 -34.34
C PRO A 389 5.24 -21.73 -34.97
N THR A 390 6.14 -22.33 -35.74
CA THR A 390 5.94 -23.67 -36.30
C THR A 390 5.97 -24.75 -35.21
N ALA A 391 5.41 -25.92 -35.50
CA ALA A 391 5.46 -27.08 -34.59
C ALA A 391 6.92 -27.47 -34.22
N THR A 392 7.86 -27.38 -35.16
CA THR A 392 9.26 -27.60 -34.91
C THR A 392 9.83 -26.59 -33.90
N GLN A 393 9.57 -25.30 -34.13
CA GLN A 393 10.03 -24.24 -33.21
C GLN A 393 9.47 -24.41 -31.80
N LEU A 394 8.18 -24.77 -31.66
CA LEU A 394 7.58 -25.06 -30.37
C LEU A 394 8.20 -26.31 -29.70
N GLY A 395 8.51 -27.35 -30.50
CA GLY A 395 9.13 -28.57 -30.02
C GLY A 395 10.53 -28.36 -29.42
N GLU A 396 11.31 -27.39 -29.93
CA GLU A 396 12.60 -27.00 -29.35
C GLU A 396 12.51 -26.45 -27.93
N LEU A 397 11.37 -25.83 -27.60
CA LEU A 397 11.10 -25.20 -26.30
C LEU A 397 10.57 -26.21 -25.27
N ALA A 398 10.11 -27.37 -25.71
CA ALA A 398 9.59 -28.40 -24.79
C ALA A 398 10.71 -28.97 -23.89
N GLY A 399 10.38 -29.25 -22.64
CA GLY A 399 11.29 -29.76 -21.63
C GLY A 399 10.93 -29.31 -20.23
N SER A 400 11.63 -29.85 -19.24
CA SER A 400 11.49 -29.45 -17.84
C SER A 400 12.50 -28.37 -17.48
N TYR A 401 12.07 -27.36 -16.73
CA TYR A 401 12.87 -26.21 -16.34
C TYR A 401 12.77 -25.99 -14.84
N TRP A 402 13.88 -26.01 -14.11
CA TRP A 402 13.95 -25.88 -12.66
C TRP A 402 14.46 -24.50 -12.22
N SER A 403 13.84 -23.94 -11.18
CA SER A 403 14.33 -22.74 -10.50
C SER A 403 14.71 -23.05 -9.06
N ASP A 404 15.97 -22.82 -8.69
CA ASP A 404 16.44 -22.89 -7.29
C ASP A 404 15.85 -21.76 -6.43
N GLU A 405 15.52 -20.61 -7.04
CA GLU A 405 14.96 -19.46 -6.33
C GLU A 405 13.47 -19.66 -6.01
N ALA A 406 12.71 -20.32 -6.88
CA ALA A 406 11.30 -20.62 -6.70
C ALA A 406 11.02 -22.05 -6.23
N GLU A 407 12.05 -22.94 -6.25
CA GLU A 407 11.95 -24.36 -5.89
C GLU A 407 10.79 -25.08 -6.59
N VAL A 408 10.69 -24.87 -7.89
CA VAL A 408 9.65 -25.46 -8.74
C VAL A 408 10.17 -25.79 -10.12
N ALA A 409 9.66 -26.91 -10.67
CA ALA A 409 9.78 -27.22 -12.07
C ALA A 409 8.62 -26.61 -12.86
N LEU A 410 8.91 -26.15 -14.07
CA LEU A 410 7.95 -25.76 -15.10
C LEU A 410 8.16 -26.69 -16.29
N ASP A 411 7.15 -27.46 -16.66
CA ASP A 411 7.21 -28.38 -17.78
C ASP A 411 6.57 -27.74 -19.02
N ALA A 412 7.42 -27.36 -19.99
CA ALA A 412 6.95 -26.85 -21.27
C ALA A 412 6.62 -28.02 -22.22
N ALA A 413 5.46 -27.99 -22.81
CA ALA A 413 5.00 -29.02 -23.74
C ALA A 413 4.21 -28.39 -24.89
N VAL A 414 4.12 -29.12 -26.02
CA VAL A 414 3.22 -28.76 -27.12
C VAL A 414 1.93 -29.53 -26.98
N ASP A 415 0.82 -28.85 -26.84
CA ASP A 415 -0.51 -29.42 -26.76
C ASP A 415 -1.43 -28.73 -27.78
N GLN A 416 -2.07 -29.53 -28.63
CA GLN A 416 -2.95 -29.05 -29.73
C GLN A 416 -2.33 -27.91 -30.56
N GLY A 417 -1.02 -27.99 -30.86
CA GLY A 417 -0.28 -27.00 -31.64
C GLY A 417 0.04 -25.69 -30.90
N LYS A 418 -0.18 -25.64 -29.58
CA LYS A 418 0.16 -24.50 -28.72
C LYS A 418 1.20 -24.90 -27.69
N LEU A 419 2.06 -23.96 -27.32
CA LEU A 419 2.96 -24.14 -26.18
C LEU A 419 2.16 -23.99 -24.88
N VAL A 420 2.34 -24.95 -23.97
CA VAL A 420 1.75 -24.91 -22.64
C VAL A 420 2.83 -25.05 -21.58
N ILE A 421 2.62 -24.45 -20.42
CA ILE A 421 3.42 -24.69 -19.22
C ILE A 421 2.55 -25.45 -18.23
N LYS A 422 3.07 -26.57 -17.72
CA LYS A 422 2.50 -27.33 -16.61
C LYS A 422 3.30 -27.04 -15.34
N ARG A 423 2.60 -26.90 -14.24
CA ARG A 423 3.18 -26.55 -12.93
C ARG A 423 2.32 -27.13 -11.81
N ARG A 424 2.98 -27.53 -10.70
CA ARG A 424 2.26 -27.93 -9.48
C ARG A 424 1.28 -26.83 -8.98
N PRO A 425 0.23 -27.16 -8.22
CA PRO A 425 -0.17 -28.52 -7.88
C PRO A 425 -0.75 -29.29 -9.09
N ASP A 426 -1.47 -28.62 -9.97
CA ASP A 426 -2.08 -29.19 -11.18
C ASP A 426 -2.59 -28.06 -12.09
N ALA A 427 -1.68 -27.20 -12.55
CA ALA A 427 -2.02 -26.08 -13.41
C ALA A 427 -1.40 -26.26 -14.80
N THR A 428 -2.22 -26.15 -15.84
CA THR A 428 -1.78 -26.06 -17.24
C THR A 428 -2.14 -24.69 -17.78
N MET A 429 -1.15 -23.98 -18.32
CA MET A 429 -1.28 -22.62 -18.81
C MET A 429 -0.92 -22.56 -20.30
N VAL A 430 -1.87 -22.12 -21.12
CA VAL A 430 -1.61 -21.91 -22.54
C VAL A 430 -0.84 -20.61 -22.74
N LEU A 431 0.20 -20.66 -23.56
CA LEU A 431 1.05 -19.53 -23.88
C LEU A 431 0.71 -18.97 -25.26
N THR A 432 0.72 -17.65 -25.39
CA THR A 432 0.53 -16.89 -26.63
C THR A 432 1.89 -16.29 -27.04
N ALA A 433 2.36 -16.59 -28.23
CA ALA A 433 3.60 -16.00 -28.76
C ALA A 433 3.46 -14.49 -28.94
N ILE A 434 4.45 -13.72 -28.52
CA ILE A 434 4.52 -12.26 -28.69
C ILE A 434 5.78 -11.83 -29.45
N GLU A 435 6.87 -12.58 -29.31
CA GLU A 435 8.13 -12.41 -30.04
C GLU A 435 8.80 -13.80 -30.21
N LYS A 436 9.89 -13.87 -30.97
CA LYS A 436 10.68 -15.10 -31.05
C LYS A 436 11.10 -15.56 -29.65
N ASP A 437 10.85 -16.82 -29.34
CA ASP A 437 11.16 -17.44 -28.05
C ASP A 437 10.51 -16.73 -26.83
N THR A 438 9.56 -15.81 -27.06
CA THR A 438 8.90 -15.04 -25.99
C THR A 438 7.38 -15.16 -26.08
N PHE A 439 6.78 -15.49 -24.95
CA PHE A 439 5.36 -15.80 -24.84
C PHE A 439 4.71 -15.07 -23.66
N ARG A 440 3.42 -14.90 -23.74
CA ARG A 440 2.57 -14.38 -22.66
C ARG A 440 1.63 -15.48 -22.16
N GLY A 441 1.54 -15.60 -20.84
CA GLY A 441 0.61 -16.49 -20.14
C GLY A 441 0.17 -15.89 -18.82
N SER A 442 -0.57 -16.65 -18.00
CA SER A 442 -1.01 -16.22 -16.67
C SER A 442 0.15 -15.99 -15.68
N LEU A 443 1.32 -16.57 -15.94
CA LEU A 443 2.54 -16.29 -15.16
C LEU A 443 3.28 -15.03 -15.61
N GLY A 444 2.76 -14.27 -16.56
CA GLY A 444 3.41 -13.08 -17.14
C GLY A 444 4.08 -13.37 -18.47
N THR A 445 5.20 -12.69 -18.72
CA THR A 445 6.02 -12.91 -19.93
C THR A 445 7.06 -13.98 -19.65
N ILE A 446 7.11 -14.99 -20.51
CA ILE A 446 8.05 -16.12 -20.44
C ILE A 446 8.96 -16.04 -21.65
N THR A 447 10.26 -15.91 -21.43
CA THR A 447 11.27 -15.85 -22.49
C THR A 447 12.20 -17.04 -22.37
N PHE A 448 12.24 -17.88 -23.40
CA PHE A 448 13.21 -18.98 -23.53
C PHE A 448 14.53 -18.40 -24.01
N ARG A 449 15.63 -18.89 -23.46
CA ARG A 449 16.98 -18.42 -23.75
C ARG A 449 17.77 -19.53 -24.40
N ARG A 450 18.57 -19.15 -25.40
CA ARG A 450 19.45 -20.09 -26.13
C ARG A 450 20.92 -19.84 -25.78
N ASP A 451 21.69 -20.87 -25.77
CA ASP A 451 23.15 -20.77 -25.69
C ASP A 451 23.78 -20.32 -27.03
N ALA A 452 25.09 -20.23 -27.07
CA ALA A 452 25.84 -19.84 -28.27
C ALA A 452 25.67 -20.80 -29.47
N ALA A 453 25.29 -22.06 -29.20
CA ALA A 453 24.99 -23.07 -30.22
C ALA A 453 23.55 -23.01 -30.75
N GLY A 454 22.72 -22.11 -30.18
CA GLY A 454 21.32 -21.97 -30.52
C GLY A 454 20.38 -22.93 -29.78
N THR A 455 20.90 -23.74 -28.85
CA THR A 455 20.11 -24.70 -28.07
C THR A 455 19.43 -24.01 -26.89
N VAL A 456 18.14 -24.29 -26.67
CA VAL A 456 17.41 -23.76 -25.54
C VAL A 456 17.92 -24.38 -24.24
N ASN A 457 18.47 -23.55 -23.33
CA ASN A 457 19.06 -23.98 -22.07
C ASN A 457 18.36 -23.45 -20.83
N SER A 458 17.50 -22.47 -20.94
CA SER A 458 16.79 -21.88 -19.82
C SER A 458 15.54 -21.11 -20.26
N LEU A 459 14.69 -20.76 -19.30
CA LEU A 459 13.66 -19.76 -19.49
C LEU A 459 13.68 -18.76 -18.33
N SER A 460 13.09 -17.61 -18.55
CA SER A 460 12.86 -16.61 -17.50
C SER A 460 11.43 -16.13 -17.49
N ILE A 461 10.94 -15.77 -16.28
CA ILE A 461 9.61 -15.20 -16.06
C ILE A 461 9.75 -13.73 -15.66
N LYS A 462 8.95 -12.87 -16.30
CA LYS A 462 8.80 -11.47 -15.94
C LYS A 462 7.34 -11.16 -15.62
N GLN A 463 7.11 -10.60 -14.43
CA GLN A 463 5.85 -10.01 -13.95
C GLN A 463 6.12 -8.58 -13.46
N ASP A 464 5.09 -7.84 -13.08
CA ASP A 464 5.22 -6.46 -12.57
C ASP A 464 6.19 -6.34 -11.38
N ARG A 465 6.22 -7.38 -10.50
CA ARG A 465 6.98 -7.39 -9.24
C ARG A 465 8.10 -8.41 -9.18
N VAL A 466 8.29 -9.19 -10.23
CA VAL A 466 9.35 -10.19 -10.38
C VAL A 466 9.90 -10.09 -11.79
N TRP A 467 11.18 -9.74 -11.90
CA TRP A 467 11.84 -9.57 -13.18
C TRP A 467 12.95 -10.62 -13.34
N ASP A 468 12.99 -11.25 -14.49
CA ASP A 468 14.03 -12.23 -14.87
C ASP A 468 14.24 -13.37 -13.82
N LEU A 469 13.14 -13.94 -13.31
CA LEU A 469 13.24 -15.15 -12.48
C LEU A 469 13.58 -16.35 -13.38
N ARG A 470 14.73 -16.98 -13.13
CA ARG A 470 15.34 -17.93 -14.05
C ARG A 470 15.05 -19.38 -13.70
N PHE A 471 14.93 -20.19 -14.74
CA PHE A 471 14.72 -21.62 -14.70
C PHE A 471 15.70 -22.29 -15.65
N ALA A 472 16.58 -23.13 -15.16
CA ALA A 472 17.53 -23.91 -15.97
C ALA A 472 16.83 -25.12 -16.55
N ARG A 473 17.07 -25.42 -17.85
CA ARG A 473 16.57 -26.62 -18.49
C ARG A 473 17.21 -27.84 -17.83
N GLN A 474 16.40 -28.83 -17.51
CA GLN A 474 16.84 -30.08 -16.94
C GLN A 474 17.22 -31.03 -18.08
N PRO A 475 18.17 -31.97 -17.84
CA PRO A 475 18.60 -32.97 -18.83
C PRO A 475 17.47 -33.82 -19.39
#